data_6b86d7184dbcf7831008dcddbdeaa25d
#
_entry.id   6b86d7184dbcf7831008dcddbdeaa25d
#
_cell.length_a   1.000
_cell.length_b   1.000
_cell.length_c   1.000
_cell.angle_alpha   90.00
_cell.angle_beta   90.00
_cell.angle_gamma   90.00
#
_symmetry.space_group_name_H-M   'P 1'
#
loop_
_entity.id
_entity.type
_entity.pdbx_description
1 polymer ?
#
loop_
_entity_poly.entity_id
_entity_poly.type
_entity_poly.pdbx_seq_one_letter_code
_entity_poly.pdbx_strand_id
1 'polypeptide(L)'
;MFDIMGETDIVEYTAWTTVFSEDDFMLKRFKSSIGRKMYLFIGITVFFVAMAMALVGYFMNADQIDSYFKSLTITSARNFASFVDPQFLKKLRETAESEEYQALRDKAEENDDEALIEEYLKKEGLWEDYSRNREILVRYLRTMTDLKYLYIVVWGDKNAQTDMFLLDDDDNPLYETGYYEEREEELLGIEAAGELEPMISHGDWGWLCSGYAPVYDADGSIICHVGCDVGMDDIMAERRQMLFWMLLGAMGLTAVVIFIAIQIINRMIVRPLNDITAEMKMFSPAENKNYKESGVMTYTIHSGDEIEAITDGIRSMQTNVVDYINQIKRISKAAYKDPLTQVGSKAAYSERIKEMDRDLRDSGIEFAVVMVDVNNLKYVNDTYGHSFGDRYLKGTCKVICDIYKHSSIYRIGGDEFVVLLMGDDFEERNERLMQLRESFRETDKNTKAQPWERYSAASGMAEYASDDNSVELVFKRADKAMYEDKLRYKSGN
;
A
#
# COMPACT_ATOMS: atom_id res chain seq x y z
N MET A 1 55.09 -0.30 0.13
CA MET A 1 54.16 -0.41 -0.99
C MET A 1 52.79 0.12 -0.52
N PHE A 2 52.81 1.32 -0.03
CA PHE A 2 51.68 2.16 0.34
C PHE A 2 52.06 3.56 -0.10
N ASP A 3 51.49 4.02 -1.14
CA ASP A 3 51.35 5.41 -1.54
C ASP A 3 50.91 5.38 -3.02
N ILE A 4 49.80 5.88 -3.28
CA ILE A 4 49.16 6.43 -4.51
C ILE A 4 47.67 6.09 -4.46
N MET A 5 46.94 6.81 -3.63
CA MET A 5 45.54 7.13 -3.90
C MET A 5 45.39 8.64 -3.81
N GLY A 6 45.25 9.27 -4.95
CA GLY A 6 45.19 10.73 -5.08
C GLY A 6 43.86 11.30 -4.61
N GLU A 7 43.87 12.56 -4.21
CA GLU A 7 42.73 13.36 -3.74
C GLU A 7 41.52 13.42 -4.66
N THR A 8 41.58 12.89 -5.88
CA THR A 8 40.50 12.83 -6.85
C THR A 8 39.47 11.73 -6.53
N ASP A 9 39.86 10.64 -5.87
CA ASP A 9 38.95 9.53 -5.57
C ASP A 9 38.03 9.79 -4.36
N ILE A 10 38.42 10.74 -3.49
CA ILE A 10 37.61 11.13 -2.31
C ILE A 10 36.45 12.06 -2.74
N VAL A 11 36.65 12.86 -3.77
CA VAL A 11 35.60 13.78 -4.27
C VAL A 11 34.53 13.00 -5.05
N GLU A 12 34.91 11.94 -5.79
CA GLU A 12 33.94 11.08 -6.47
C GLU A 12 33.13 10.23 -5.49
N TYR A 13 33.74 9.73 -4.41
CA TYR A 13 33.03 8.94 -3.39
C TYR A 13 32.03 9.78 -2.58
N THR A 14 32.33 11.06 -2.34
CA THR A 14 31.39 11.99 -1.69
C THR A 14 30.27 12.44 -2.62
N ALA A 15 30.50 12.51 -3.93
CA ALA A 15 29.46 12.79 -4.92
C ALA A 15 28.44 11.65 -5.05
N TRP A 16 28.90 10.39 -4.99
CA TRP A 16 28.02 9.21 -5.02
C TRP A 16 27.22 9.05 -3.73
N THR A 17 27.77 9.40 -2.57
CA THR A 17 27.02 9.35 -1.30
C THR A 17 25.97 10.47 -1.18
N THR A 18 26.16 11.61 -1.85
CA THR A 18 25.17 12.69 -1.88
C THR A 18 24.01 12.37 -2.83
N VAL A 19 24.28 11.67 -3.94
CA VAL A 19 23.21 11.22 -4.87
C VAL A 19 22.34 10.14 -4.21
N PHE A 20 22.94 9.22 -3.44
CA PHE A 20 22.15 8.22 -2.68
C PHE A 20 21.39 8.83 -1.49
N SER A 21 21.79 10.00 -0.95
CA SER A 21 21.03 10.68 0.11
C SER A 21 19.78 11.40 -0.41
N GLU A 22 19.77 11.84 -1.66
CA GLU A 22 18.56 12.41 -2.30
C GLU A 22 17.56 11.33 -2.70
N ASP A 23 18.01 10.16 -3.15
CA ASP A 23 17.15 9.01 -3.41
C ASP A 23 16.53 8.45 -2.12
N ASP A 24 17.25 8.47 -1.00
CA ASP A 24 16.72 8.07 0.32
C ASP A 24 15.70 9.11 0.84
N PHE A 25 15.81 10.38 0.45
CA PHE A 25 14.82 11.42 0.71
C PHE A 25 13.56 11.25 -0.16
N MET A 26 13.73 10.87 -1.43
CA MET A 26 12.61 10.52 -2.33
C MET A 26 11.93 9.23 -1.87
N LEU A 27 12.67 8.19 -1.46
CA LEU A 27 12.13 6.94 -0.93
C LEU A 27 11.46 7.13 0.43
N LYS A 28 11.95 8.03 1.30
CA LYS A 28 11.25 8.41 2.56
C LYS A 28 9.95 9.18 2.31
N ARG A 29 9.85 9.94 1.22
CA ARG A 29 8.60 10.59 0.80
C ARG A 29 7.59 9.57 0.24
N PHE A 30 8.05 8.38 -0.17
CA PHE A 30 7.25 7.23 -0.60
C PHE A 30 6.81 6.28 0.53
N LYS A 31 6.97 6.63 1.80
CA LYS A 31 6.14 6.03 2.86
C LYS A 31 4.69 6.47 2.67
N SER A 32 4.14 6.01 1.55
CA SER A 32 2.77 6.31 1.17
C SER A 32 1.85 5.68 2.20
N SER A 33 0.90 6.46 2.68
CA SER A 33 -0.21 5.91 3.47
C SER A 33 -0.83 4.72 2.72
N ILE A 34 -1.38 3.75 3.44
CA ILE A 34 -2.09 2.60 2.87
C ILE A 34 -3.07 3.05 1.78
N GLY A 35 -3.78 4.17 2.01
CA GLY A 35 -4.67 4.77 1.03
C GLY A 35 -4.01 5.08 -0.32
N ARG A 36 -2.82 5.70 -0.35
CA ARG A 36 -2.12 5.99 -1.62
C ARG A 36 -1.75 4.74 -2.39
N LYS A 37 -1.32 3.68 -1.71
CA LYS A 37 -1.01 2.40 -2.35
C LYS A 37 -2.26 1.76 -2.97
N MET A 38 -3.39 1.81 -2.26
CA MET A 38 -4.67 1.32 -2.75
C MET A 38 -5.16 2.12 -3.94
N TYR A 39 -5.07 3.47 -3.91
CA TYR A 39 -5.47 4.31 -5.05
C TYR A 39 -4.62 4.02 -6.29
N LEU A 40 -3.30 3.88 -6.12
CA LEU A 40 -2.40 3.56 -7.22
C LEU A 40 -2.70 2.18 -7.81
N PHE A 41 -2.91 1.17 -6.96
CA PHE A 41 -3.24 -0.18 -7.40
C PHE A 41 -4.56 -0.23 -8.16
N ILE A 42 -5.63 0.36 -7.62
CA ILE A 42 -6.93 0.41 -8.27
C ILE A 42 -6.84 1.21 -9.59
N GLY A 43 -6.17 2.37 -9.56
CA GLY A 43 -6.01 3.21 -10.75
C GLY A 43 -5.29 2.49 -11.88
N ILE A 44 -4.19 1.83 -11.59
CA ILE A 44 -3.43 1.04 -12.57
C ILE A 44 -4.29 -0.12 -13.11
N THR A 45 -4.95 -0.87 -12.23
CA THR A 45 -5.77 -2.03 -12.64
C THR A 45 -6.92 -1.59 -13.54
N VAL A 46 -7.67 -0.56 -13.14
CA VAL A 46 -8.80 -0.04 -13.93
C VAL A 46 -8.33 0.52 -15.27
N PHE A 47 -7.20 1.25 -15.28
CA PHE A 47 -6.61 1.76 -16.51
C PHE A 47 -6.27 0.64 -17.50
N PHE A 48 -5.56 -0.39 -17.04
CA PHE A 48 -5.20 -1.52 -17.92
C PHE A 48 -6.42 -2.29 -18.41
N VAL A 49 -7.43 -2.50 -17.57
CA VAL A 49 -8.67 -3.18 -17.98
C VAL A 49 -9.42 -2.34 -19.01
N ALA A 50 -9.59 -1.03 -18.78
CA ALA A 50 -10.27 -0.14 -19.71
C ALA A 50 -9.53 -0.05 -21.06
N MET A 51 -8.19 0.03 -21.02
CA MET A 51 -7.34 0.03 -22.21
C MET A 51 -7.47 -1.28 -22.99
N ALA A 52 -7.40 -2.43 -22.30
CA ALA A 52 -7.55 -3.74 -22.93
C ALA A 52 -8.92 -3.89 -23.61
N MET A 53 -9.98 -3.47 -22.92
CA MET A 53 -11.34 -3.49 -23.51
C MET A 53 -11.46 -2.58 -24.73
N ALA A 54 -10.90 -1.38 -24.68
CA ALA A 54 -10.88 -0.47 -25.83
C ALA A 54 -10.13 -1.06 -27.02
N LEU A 55 -8.96 -1.67 -26.78
CA LEU A 55 -8.17 -2.32 -27.83
C LEU A 55 -8.91 -3.53 -28.42
N VAL A 56 -9.49 -4.40 -27.59
CA VAL A 56 -10.26 -5.54 -28.06
C VAL A 56 -11.45 -5.06 -28.91
N GLY A 57 -12.19 -4.06 -28.45
CA GLY A 57 -13.29 -3.48 -29.20
C GLY A 57 -12.85 -2.90 -30.55
N TYR A 58 -11.71 -2.21 -30.57
CA TYR A 58 -11.11 -1.68 -31.79
C TYR A 58 -10.76 -2.79 -32.79
N PHE A 59 -10.01 -3.82 -32.35
CA PHE A 59 -9.62 -4.92 -33.23
C PHE A 59 -10.82 -5.72 -33.77
N MET A 60 -11.81 -5.97 -32.92
CA MET A 60 -13.05 -6.66 -33.37
C MET A 60 -13.80 -5.85 -34.42
N ASN A 61 -13.92 -4.54 -34.23
CA ASN A 61 -14.58 -3.66 -35.19
C ASN A 61 -13.78 -3.59 -36.50
N ALA A 62 -12.44 -3.45 -36.39
CA ALA A 62 -11.57 -3.43 -37.56
C ALA A 62 -11.69 -4.72 -38.40
N ASP A 63 -11.63 -5.87 -37.76
CA ASP A 63 -11.75 -7.18 -38.40
C ASP A 63 -13.13 -7.36 -39.09
N GLN A 64 -14.20 -6.90 -38.44
CA GLN A 64 -15.54 -6.96 -39.02
C GLN A 64 -15.66 -6.07 -40.27
N ILE A 65 -15.09 -4.87 -40.24
CA ILE A 65 -15.09 -3.94 -41.39
C ILE A 65 -14.25 -4.54 -42.54
N ASP A 66 -13.05 -5.04 -42.21
CA ASP A 66 -12.14 -5.64 -43.19
C ASP A 66 -12.81 -6.86 -43.87
N SER A 67 -13.44 -7.72 -43.10
CA SER A 67 -14.16 -8.89 -43.63
C SER A 67 -15.31 -8.48 -44.51
N TYR A 68 -16.05 -7.40 -44.18
CA TYR A 68 -17.11 -6.88 -45.03
C TYR A 68 -16.56 -6.41 -46.38
N PHE A 69 -15.55 -5.56 -46.43
CA PHE A 69 -15.01 -5.03 -47.68
C PHE A 69 -14.29 -6.09 -48.50
N LYS A 70 -13.58 -7.02 -47.86
CA LYS A 70 -13.02 -8.21 -48.54
C LYS A 70 -14.10 -9.07 -49.22
N SER A 71 -15.21 -9.28 -48.51
CA SER A 71 -16.36 -10.00 -49.10
C SER A 71 -17.02 -9.23 -50.24
N LEU A 72 -17.11 -7.91 -50.11
CA LEU A 72 -17.69 -7.04 -51.12
C LEU A 72 -16.86 -7.06 -52.42
N THR A 73 -15.56 -6.88 -52.33
CA THR A 73 -14.64 -6.84 -53.50
C THR A 73 -14.67 -8.15 -54.27
N ILE A 74 -14.49 -9.29 -53.58
CA ILE A 74 -14.45 -10.58 -54.25
C ILE A 74 -15.82 -10.96 -54.84
N THR A 75 -16.91 -10.62 -54.16
CA THR A 75 -18.27 -10.87 -54.68
C THR A 75 -18.54 -10.03 -55.90
N SER A 76 -18.13 -8.76 -55.89
CA SER A 76 -18.29 -7.85 -57.03
C SER A 76 -17.47 -8.29 -58.23
N ALA A 77 -16.20 -8.71 -57.99
CA ALA A 77 -15.33 -9.27 -59.02
C ALA A 77 -15.95 -10.55 -59.66
N ARG A 78 -16.42 -11.49 -58.84
CA ARG A 78 -17.13 -12.71 -59.34
C ARG A 78 -18.38 -12.38 -60.14
N ASN A 79 -19.19 -11.49 -59.64
CA ASN A 79 -20.40 -11.07 -60.32
C ASN A 79 -20.07 -10.50 -61.70
N PHE A 80 -19.09 -9.58 -61.78
CA PHE A 80 -18.70 -9.01 -63.06
C PHE A 80 -18.05 -10.04 -63.96
N ALA A 81 -17.21 -10.93 -63.48
CA ALA A 81 -16.62 -12.04 -64.25
C ALA A 81 -17.67 -12.95 -64.90
N SER A 82 -18.87 -13.03 -64.30
CA SER A 82 -19.97 -13.79 -64.89
C SER A 82 -20.68 -13.11 -66.07
N PHE A 83 -20.50 -11.82 -66.26
CA PHE A 83 -21.08 -11.03 -67.39
C PHE A 83 -20.19 -10.98 -68.59
N VAL A 84 -18.90 -11.23 -68.48
CA VAL A 84 -17.93 -11.08 -69.55
C VAL A 84 -17.80 -12.38 -70.35
N ASP A 85 -17.70 -12.26 -71.71
CA ASP A 85 -17.54 -13.41 -72.58
C ASP A 85 -16.05 -13.93 -72.52
N PRO A 86 -15.81 -15.14 -72.02
CA PRO A 86 -14.48 -15.70 -71.94
C PRO A 86 -13.79 -15.85 -73.33
N GLN A 87 -14.53 -16.08 -74.40
CA GLN A 87 -13.98 -16.25 -75.73
C GLN A 87 -13.44 -14.92 -76.26
N PHE A 88 -14.14 -13.83 -76.01
CA PHE A 88 -13.68 -12.48 -76.31
C PHE A 88 -12.42 -12.15 -75.51
N LEU A 89 -12.41 -12.40 -74.22
CA LEU A 89 -11.21 -12.08 -73.37
C LEU A 89 -10.00 -12.91 -73.76
N LYS A 90 -10.18 -14.16 -74.14
CA LYS A 90 -9.06 -15.01 -74.61
C LYS A 90 -8.44 -14.41 -75.91
N LYS A 91 -9.31 -14.05 -76.87
CA LYS A 91 -8.83 -13.46 -78.11
C LYS A 91 -8.18 -12.06 -77.87
N LEU A 92 -8.73 -11.24 -76.96
CA LEU A 92 -8.16 -9.97 -76.59
C LEU A 92 -6.78 -10.14 -75.95
N ARG A 93 -6.67 -11.09 -75.01
CA ARG A 93 -5.37 -11.44 -74.39
C ARG A 93 -4.34 -11.89 -75.40
N GLU A 94 -4.66 -12.85 -76.28
CA GLU A 94 -3.75 -13.31 -77.34
C GLU A 94 -3.32 -12.13 -78.24
N THR A 95 -4.20 -11.22 -78.52
CA THR A 95 -3.94 -10.01 -79.35
C THR A 95 -3.01 -9.06 -78.58
N ALA A 96 -3.30 -8.77 -77.31
CA ALA A 96 -2.54 -7.85 -76.45
C ALA A 96 -1.10 -8.37 -76.20
N GLU A 97 -0.95 -9.70 -76.04
CA GLU A 97 0.40 -10.33 -75.90
C GLU A 97 1.22 -10.35 -77.16
N SER A 98 0.64 -10.03 -78.38
CA SER A 98 1.38 -10.08 -79.64
C SER A 98 2.41 -8.93 -79.75
N GLU A 99 3.60 -9.27 -80.35
CA GLU A 99 4.64 -8.24 -80.61
C GLU A 99 4.15 -7.08 -81.49
N GLU A 100 3.26 -7.37 -82.47
CA GLU A 100 2.72 -6.38 -83.37
C GLU A 100 1.85 -5.36 -82.58
N TYR A 101 0.99 -5.87 -81.69
CA TYR A 101 0.14 -4.99 -80.87
C TYR A 101 0.97 -4.19 -79.87
N GLN A 102 1.92 -4.78 -79.18
CA GLN A 102 2.81 -4.10 -78.20
C GLN A 102 3.55 -2.94 -78.85
N ALA A 103 4.19 -3.15 -80.04
CA ALA A 103 4.84 -2.10 -80.78
C ALA A 103 3.90 -0.97 -81.22
N LEU A 104 2.63 -1.29 -81.52
CA LEU A 104 1.59 -0.32 -81.88
C LEU A 104 1.14 0.44 -80.61
N ARG A 105 0.94 -0.25 -79.49
CA ARG A 105 0.59 0.33 -78.20
C ARG A 105 1.63 1.35 -77.72
N ASP A 106 2.89 1.01 -77.75
CA ASP A 106 3.95 1.91 -77.37
C ASP A 106 3.98 3.17 -78.25
N LYS A 107 3.74 3.01 -79.57
CA LYS A 107 3.62 4.15 -80.46
C LYS A 107 2.36 5.00 -80.21
N ALA A 108 1.26 4.41 -79.84
CA ALA A 108 0.02 5.10 -79.47
C ALA A 108 0.21 5.91 -78.21
N GLU A 109 0.86 5.36 -77.18
CA GLU A 109 1.21 5.99 -75.94
C GLU A 109 2.18 7.18 -76.17
N GLU A 110 3.28 6.97 -76.94
CA GLU A 110 4.25 8.04 -77.26
C GLU A 110 3.62 9.24 -77.94
N ASN A 111 2.53 9.04 -78.74
CA ASN A 111 1.89 10.10 -79.49
C ASN A 111 0.56 10.57 -78.93
N ASP A 112 0.13 9.98 -77.81
CA ASP A 112 -1.17 10.18 -77.18
C ASP A 112 -2.31 10.02 -78.22
N ASP A 113 -2.22 8.93 -79.00
CA ASP A 113 -3.13 8.63 -80.15
C ASP A 113 -3.88 7.33 -79.97
N GLU A 114 -5.02 7.38 -79.28
CA GLU A 114 -5.93 6.25 -79.07
C GLU A 114 -6.50 5.67 -80.35
N ALA A 115 -6.60 6.45 -81.46
CA ALA A 115 -7.21 5.99 -82.69
C ALA A 115 -6.42 4.84 -83.31
N LEU A 116 -5.11 4.76 -83.09
CA LEU A 116 -4.27 3.67 -83.54
C LEU A 116 -4.73 2.31 -82.93
N ILE A 117 -5.08 2.30 -81.66
CA ILE A 117 -5.58 1.10 -80.94
C ILE A 117 -6.96 0.77 -81.45
N GLU A 118 -7.85 1.75 -81.60
CA GLU A 118 -9.19 1.56 -82.12
C GLU A 118 -9.17 0.95 -83.52
N GLU A 119 -8.38 1.47 -84.44
CA GLU A 119 -8.23 0.95 -85.80
C GLU A 119 -7.69 -0.49 -85.82
N TYR A 120 -6.72 -0.78 -84.94
CA TYR A 120 -6.18 -2.13 -84.85
C TYR A 120 -7.21 -3.12 -84.33
N LEU A 121 -7.94 -2.80 -83.29
CA LEU A 121 -9.01 -3.65 -82.72
C LEU A 121 -10.16 -3.86 -83.71
N LYS A 122 -10.46 -2.84 -84.57
CA LYS A 122 -11.42 -3.01 -85.71
C LYS A 122 -10.90 -3.93 -86.76
N LYS A 123 -9.65 -3.89 -87.13
CA LYS A 123 -9.01 -4.80 -88.08
C LYS A 123 -9.05 -6.24 -87.59
N GLU A 124 -8.82 -6.47 -86.32
CA GLU A 124 -8.86 -7.78 -85.70
C GLU A 124 -10.31 -8.28 -85.38
N GLY A 125 -11.35 -7.42 -85.60
CA GLY A 125 -12.73 -7.73 -85.32
C GLY A 125 -13.08 -7.85 -83.86
N LEU A 126 -12.33 -7.11 -82.99
CA LEU A 126 -12.52 -7.11 -81.55
C LEU A 126 -13.22 -5.83 -81.05
N TRP A 127 -13.29 -4.80 -81.87
CA TRP A 127 -13.75 -3.48 -81.41
C TRP A 127 -15.16 -3.40 -80.86
N GLU A 128 -16.13 -4.10 -81.50
CA GLU A 128 -17.52 -4.09 -81.07
C GLU A 128 -17.70 -4.78 -79.71
N ASP A 129 -17.02 -5.89 -79.51
CA ASP A 129 -17.01 -6.61 -78.24
C ASP A 129 -16.27 -5.85 -77.15
N TYR A 130 -15.13 -5.24 -77.50
CA TYR A 130 -14.34 -4.38 -76.60
C TYR A 130 -15.18 -3.18 -76.08
N SER A 131 -15.75 -2.42 -76.99
CA SER A 131 -16.56 -1.27 -76.63
C SER A 131 -17.78 -1.62 -75.79
N ARG A 132 -18.47 -2.72 -76.13
CA ARG A 132 -19.61 -3.21 -75.39
C ARG A 132 -19.21 -3.68 -73.95
N ASN A 133 -18.11 -4.40 -73.78
CA ASN A 133 -17.66 -4.87 -72.49
C ASN A 133 -17.16 -3.73 -71.63
N ARG A 134 -16.47 -2.75 -72.22
CA ARG A 134 -16.06 -1.54 -71.50
C ARG A 134 -17.29 -0.73 -71.03
N GLU A 135 -18.30 -0.54 -71.89
CA GLU A 135 -19.56 0.12 -71.47
C GLU A 135 -20.25 -0.61 -70.29
N ILE A 136 -20.25 -1.95 -70.30
CA ILE A 136 -20.82 -2.76 -69.22
C ILE A 136 -20.00 -2.58 -67.96
N LEU A 137 -18.66 -2.56 -68.05
CA LEU A 137 -17.74 -2.35 -66.91
C LEU A 137 -18.01 -1.00 -66.28
N VAL A 138 -18.00 0.06 -67.04
CA VAL A 138 -18.25 1.42 -66.58
C VAL A 138 -19.66 1.57 -65.96
N ARG A 139 -20.64 0.98 -66.58
CA ARG A 139 -22.01 0.98 -66.04
C ARG A 139 -22.09 0.22 -64.74
N TYR A 140 -21.40 -0.91 -64.61
CA TYR A 140 -21.35 -1.69 -63.38
C TYR A 140 -20.65 -0.90 -62.28
N LEU A 141 -19.48 -0.31 -62.55
CA LEU A 141 -18.76 0.52 -61.60
C LEU A 141 -19.62 1.69 -61.11
N ARG A 142 -20.32 2.39 -62.00
CA ARG A 142 -21.18 3.56 -61.63
C ARG A 142 -22.43 3.10 -60.80
N THR A 143 -22.84 1.88 -60.85
CA THR A 143 -23.98 1.37 -60.06
C THR A 143 -23.56 0.92 -58.66
N MET A 144 -22.30 0.61 -58.47
CA MET A 144 -21.73 0.14 -57.23
C MET A 144 -20.95 1.29 -56.53
N THR A 145 -21.62 2.02 -55.67
CA THR A 145 -21.08 3.27 -55.06
C THR A 145 -19.88 3.04 -54.19
N ASP A 146 -19.64 1.82 -53.72
CA ASP A 146 -18.53 1.51 -52.82
C ASP A 146 -17.25 1.09 -53.59
N LEU A 147 -17.35 0.81 -54.91
CA LEU A 147 -16.22 0.43 -55.72
C LEU A 147 -15.50 1.67 -56.24
N LYS A 148 -14.16 1.64 -56.16
CA LYS A 148 -13.29 2.70 -56.69
C LYS A 148 -12.79 2.37 -58.08
N TYR A 149 -12.33 1.12 -58.28
CA TYR A 149 -11.84 0.63 -59.58
C TYR A 149 -12.41 -0.74 -59.90
N LEU A 150 -12.62 -0.98 -61.20
CA LEU A 150 -13.03 -2.29 -61.75
C LEU A 150 -12.31 -2.45 -63.09
N TYR A 151 -11.56 -3.54 -63.22
CA TYR A 151 -10.71 -3.80 -64.35
C TYR A 151 -10.57 -5.27 -64.65
N ILE A 152 -10.06 -5.62 -65.82
CA ILE A 152 -9.69 -6.98 -66.22
C ILE A 152 -8.21 -7.05 -66.46
N VAL A 153 -7.54 -7.95 -65.75
CA VAL A 153 -6.09 -8.06 -65.76
C VAL A 153 -5.62 -9.51 -65.95
N VAL A 154 -4.55 -9.72 -66.68
CA VAL A 154 -3.80 -10.94 -66.68
C VAL A 154 -2.83 -10.89 -65.52
N TRP A 155 -3.16 -11.62 -64.48
CA TRP A 155 -2.41 -11.61 -63.24
C TRP A 155 -1.12 -12.42 -63.40
N GLY A 156 -0.02 -11.81 -63.15
CA GLY A 156 1.30 -12.49 -63.10
C GLY A 156 1.83 -12.89 -64.47
N ASP A 157 2.58 -11.99 -65.08
CA ASP A 157 3.43 -12.35 -66.23
C ASP A 157 4.41 -13.47 -65.86
N LYS A 158 5.16 -13.96 -66.85
CA LYS A 158 6.12 -15.07 -66.81
C LYS A 158 7.05 -15.10 -65.57
N ASN A 159 7.24 -14.01 -64.89
CA ASN A 159 8.03 -13.85 -63.67
C ASN A 159 7.24 -13.43 -62.43
N ALA A 160 5.90 -13.34 -62.47
CA ALA A 160 5.01 -12.82 -61.44
C ALA A 160 5.38 -11.43 -60.89
N GLN A 161 5.96 -10.58 -61.76
CA GLN A 161 6.40 -9.26 -61.41
C GLN A 161 5.53 -8.15 -62.00
N THR A 162 4.81 -8.45 -63.07
CA THR A 162 3.93 -7.49 -63.77
C THR A 162 2.56 -8.08 -63.97
N ASP A 163 1.55 -7.21 -64.05
CA ASP A 163 0.20 -7.55 -64.47
C ASP A 163 -0.16 -6.83 -65.75
N MET A 164 -0.85 -7.48 -66.68
CA MET A 164 -1.22 -6.87 -67.95
C MET A 164 -2.71 -6.52 -67.97
N PHE A 165 -3.05 -5.24 -68.17
CA PHE A 165 -4.42 -4.80 -68.24
C PHE A 165 -5.06 -5.14 -69.59
N LEU A 166 -6.26 -5.67 -69.55
CA LEU A 166 -7.03 -6.00 -70.77
C LEU A 166 -8.20 -5.06 -71.00
N LEU A 167 -8.86 -4.68 -69.92
CA LEU A 167 -10.02 -3.80 -69.94
C LEU A 167 -10.03 -2.95 -68.69
N ASP A 168 -10.21 -1.68 -68.81
CA ASP A 168 -10.27 -0.74 -67.71
C ASP A 168 -11.41 0.25 -67.88
N ASP A 169 -11.56 1.20 -66.94
CA ASP A 169 -12.67 2.15 -66.91
C ASP A 169 -12.59 3.25 -67.99
N ASP A 170 -13.52 4.19 -67.93
CA ASP A 170 -13.70 5.25 -68.92
C ASP A 170 -12.58 6.30 -68.89
N ASP A 171 -11.94 6.46 -67.75
CA ASP A 171 -10.98 7.56 -67.52
C ASP A 171 -9.60 7.20 -68.06
N ASN A 172 -9.35 5.90 -68.37
CA ASN A 172 -8.09 5.44 -68.91
C ASN A 172 -8.07 5.40 -70.44
N PRO A 173 -6.97 5.84 -71.07
CA PRO A 173 -6.85 5.82 -72.52
C PRO A 173 -6.79 4.41 -73.09
N LEU A 174 -7.16 4.21 -74.40
CA LEU A 174 -7.25 2.88 -75.01
C LEU A 174 -5.86 2.15 -75.11
N TYR A 175 -4.76 2.87 -75.05
CA TYR A 175 -3.41 2.29 -75.05
C TYR A 175 -3.03 1.66 -73.70
N GLU A 176 -3.82 1.84 -72.65
CA GLU A 176 -3.69 1.07 -71.42
C GLU A 176 -4.06 -0.40 -71.63
N THR A 177 -4.85 -0.75 -72.63
CA THR A 177 -5.08 -2.14 -73.03
C THR A 177 -3.75 -2.77 -73.46
N GLY A 178 -3.39 -3.85 -72.80
CA GLY A 178 -2.09 -4.52 -72.99
C GLY A 178 -0.92 -3.88 -72.26
N TYR A 179 -1.16 -2.86 -71.45
CA TYR A 179 -0.09 -2.25 -70.60
C TYR A 179 0.32 -3.21 -69.52
N TYR A 180 1.63 -3.32 -69.24
CA TYR A 180 2.21 -4.10 -68.14
C TYR A 180 2.56 -3.18 -67.01
N GLU A 181 1.82 -3.28 -65.91
CA GLU A 181 2.11 -2.54 -64.70
C GLU A 181 3.00 -3.38 -63.78
N GLU A 182 4.00 -2.71 -63.12
CA GLU A 182 4.80 -3.39 -62.08
C GLU A 182 3.94 -3.58 -60.83
N ARG A 183 4.04 -4.79 -60.29
CA ARG A 183 3.32 -5.13 -59.07
C ARG A 183 3.90 -4.41 -57.87
N GLU A 184 3.02 -3.99 -56.94
CA GLU A 184 3.40 -3.55 -55.61
C GLU A 184 4.21 -4.65 -54.89
N GLU A 185 5.12 -4.24 -54.03
CA GLU A 185 6.08 -5.14 -53.33
C GLU A 185 5.35 -6.27 -52.55
N GLU A 186 4.15 -5.98 -52.05
CA GLU A 186 3.30 -6.95 -51.33
C GLU A 186 2.69 -8.06 -52.20
N LEU A 187 2.61 -7.82 -53.50
CA LEU A 187 2.02 -8.72 -54.49
C LEU A 187 3.08 -9.53 -55.29
N LEU A 188 4.35 -9.18 -55.10
CA LEU A 188 5.43 -9.84 -55.80
C LEU A 188 5.52 -11.34 -55.47
N GLY A 189 5.61 -12.18 -56.52
CA GLY A 189 5.76 -13.62 -56.37
C GLY A 189 4.47 -14.38 -56.05
N ILE A 190 3.32 -13.72 -55.98
CA ILE A 190 2.03 -14.40 -55.87
C ILE A 190 1.62 -14.92 -57.23
N GLU A 191 1.61 -16.27 -57.40
CA GLU A 191 1.15 -16.91 -58.63
C GLU A 191 -0.38 -17.00 -58.65
N ALA A 192 -0.98 -16.67 -59.77
CA ALA A 192 -2.44 -16.70 -59.94
C ALA A 192 -2.92 -18.16 -60.17
N ALA A 193 -3.15 -18.87 -59.11
CA ALA A 193 -3.72 -20.22 -59.16
C ALA A 193 -5.20 -20.23 -58.69
N GLY A 194 -6.06 -19.55 -59.45
CA GLY A 194 -7.49 -19.45 -59.12
C GLY A 194 -7.92 -18.16 -58.54
N GLU A 195 -8.91 -18.18 -57.63
CA GLU A 195 -9.39 -17.00 -56.89
C GLU A 195 -8.37 -16.59 -55.86
N LEU A 196 -8.01 -15.31 -55.85
CA LEU A 196 -7.05 -14.76 -54.85
C LEU A 196 -7.79 -14.29 -53.62
N GLU A 197 -7.19 -14.50 -52.46
CA GLU A 197 -7.72 -14.02 -51.21
C GLU A 197 -7.70 -12.48 -51.20
N PRO A 198 -8.84 -11.79 -50.92
CA PRO A 198 -8.90 -10.33 -50.95
C PRO A 198 -7.92 -9.74 -49.95
N MET A 199 -7.21 -8.70 -50.34
CA MET A 199 -6.20 -8.06 -49.55
C MET A 199 -6.43 -6.57 -49.37
N ILE A 200 -5.91 -6.02 -48.30
CA ILE A 200 -5.91 -4.58 -48.04
C ILE A 200 -4.47 -4.11 -48.09
N SER A 201 -4.13 -3.25 -49.02
CA SER A 201 -2.79 -2.71 -49.24
C SER A 201 -2.82 -1.18 -49.27
N HIS A 202 -1.62 -0.58 -49.15
CA HIS A 202 -1.44 0.85 -49.32
C HIS A 202 -0.32 1.09 -50.30
N GLY A 203 -0.68 1.61 -51.49
CA GLY A 203 0.22 1.92 -52.54
C GLY A 203 0.08 3.38 -53.07
N ASP A 204 0.50 3.58 -54.28
CA ASP A 204 0.45 4.90 -54.96
C ASP A 204 -1.02 5.40 -55.10
N TRP A 205 -1.95 4.49 -55.16
CA TRP A 205 -3.40 4.75 -55.28
C TRP A 205 -4.12 4.99 -53.95
N GLY A 206 -3.37 4.99 -52.80
CA GLY A 206 -3.90 5.09 -51.47
C GLY A 206 -4.20 3.72 -50.85
N TRP A 207 -5.08 3.69 -49.84
CA TRP A 207 -5.53 2.45 -49.25
C TRP A 207 -6.61 1.81 -50.09
N LEU A 208 -6.35 0.57 -50.57
CA LEU A 208 -7.32 -0.24 -51.33
C LEU A 208 -7.59 -1.55 -50.67
N CYS A 209 -8.84 -2.02 -50.82
CA CYS A 209 -9.19 -3.40 -50.59
C CYS A 209 -9.45 -4.05 -51.95
N SER A 210 -8.56 -4.96 -52.38
CA SER A 210 -8.56 -5.54 -53.71
C SER A 210 -8.98 -6.99 -53.67
N GLY A 211 -9.87 -7.36 -54.61
CA GLY A 211 -10.35 -8.74 -54.78
C GLY A 211 -10.29 -9.15 -56.24
N TYR A 212 -9.77 -10.34 -56.53
CA TYR A 212 -9.52 -10.85 -57.88
C TYR A 212 -10.28 -12.15 -58.12
N ALA A 213 -11.19 -12.17 -59.10
CA ALA A 213 -11.92 -13.35 -59.50
C ALA A 213 -11.49 -13.87 -60.89
N PRO A 214 -11.15 -15.15 -61.04
CA PRO A 214 -10.68 -15.70 -62.29
C PRO A 214 -11.80 -15.84 -63.29
N VAL A 215 -11.47 -15.63 -64.59
CA VAL A 215 -12.27 -15.97 -65.75
C VAL A 215 -11.67 -17.22 -66.40
N TYR A 216 -12.47 -18.26 -66.52
CA TYR A 216 -12.02 -19.56 -67.04
C TYR A 216 -12.38 -19.76 -68.49
N ASP A 217 -11.49 -20.41 -69.25
CA ASP A 217 -11.78 -20.98 -70.55
C ASP A 217 -12.60 -22.28 -70.44
N ALA A 218 -13.12 -22.77 -71.57
CA ALA A 218 -13.88 -24.02 -71.64
C ALA A 218 -13.13 -25.26 -71.19
N ASP A 219 -11.77 -25.26 -71.20
CA ASP A 219 -10.93 -26.31 -70.71
C ASP A 219 -10.55 -26.20 -69.23
N GLY A 220 -11.01 -25.13 -68.53
CA GLY A 220 -10.75 -24.87 -67.13
C GLY A 220 -9.45 -24.10 -66.85
N SER A 221 -8.76 -23.66 -67.89
CA SER A 221 -7.59 -22.78 -67.72
C SER A 221 -8.02 -21.34 -67.43
N ILE A 222 -7.22 -20.59 -66.67
CA ILE A 222 -7.49 -19.21 -66.37
C ILE A 222 -7.07 -18.31 -67.51
N ILE A 223 -7.98 -17.53 -68.06
CA ILE A 223 -7.70 -16.53 -69.10
C ILE A 223 -7.17 -15.24 -68.50
N CYS A 224 -7.82 -14.71 -67.49
CA CYS A 224 -7.56 -13.47 -66.82
C CYS A 224 -8.27 -13.40 -65.49
N HIS A 225 -8.08 -12.31 -64.78
CA HIS A 225 -8.85 -12.01 -63.54
C HIS A 225 -9.63 -10.70 -63.68
N VAL A 226 -10.77 -10.66 -63.10
CA VAL A 226 -11.49 -9.41 -62.82
C VAL A 226 -10.96 -8.86 -61.53
N GLY A 227 -10.31 -7.71 -61.51
CA GLY A 227 -9.92 -6.96 -60.35
C GLY A 227 -11.03 -5.98 -59.92
N CYS A 228 -11.26 -5.93 -58.65
CA CYS A 228 -12.22 -5.00 -58.05
C CYS A 228 -11.64 -4.38 -56.80
N ASP A 229 -11.58 -3.06 -56.76
CA ASP A 229 -10.99 -2.32 -55.66
C ASP A 229 -12.00 -1.40 -54.98
N VAL A 230 -11.97 -1.41 -53.68
CA VAL A 230 -12.68 -0.45 -52.82
C VAL A 230 -11.71 0.50 -52.19
N GLY A 231 -11.98 1.80 -52.25
CA GLY A 231 -11.19 2.83 -51.57
C GLY A 231 -11.36 2.76 -50.06
N MET A 232 -10.23 2.59 -49.33
CA MET A 232 -10.21 2.43 -47.87
C MET A 232 -9.70 3.66 -47.14
N ASP A 233 -9.35 4.75 -47.82
CA ASP A 233 -8.75 5.95 -47.21
C ASP A 233 -9.65 6.55 -46.14
N ASP A 234 -10.93 6.76 -46.45
CA ASP A 234 -11.92 7.30 -45.51
C ASP A 234 -12.15 6.33 -44.34
N ILE A 235 -12.19 5.04 -44.62
CA ILE A 235 -12.33 4.00 -43.58
C ILE A 235 -11.15 4.00 -42.63
N MET A 236 -9.93 4.12 -43.17
CA MET A 236 -8.72 4.21 -42.33
C MET A 236 -8.65 5.52 -41.52
N ALA A 237 -9.16 6.62 -42.05
CA ALA A 237 -9.31 7.88 -41.34
C ALA A 237 -10.34 7.76 -40.20
N GLU A 238 -11.50 7.19 -40.47
CA GLU A 238 -12.53 6.92 -39.46
C GLU A 238 -12.03 5.97 -38.36
N ARG A 239 -11.26 4.93 -38.70
CA ARG A 239 -10.62 4.03 -37.72
C ARG A 239 -9.69 4.78 -36.76
N ARG A 240 -8.85 5.69 -37.28
CA ARG A 240 -7.95 6.49 -36.43
C ARG A 240 -8.75 7.40 -35.50
N GLN A 241 -9.81 8.01 -36.01
CA GLN A 241 -10.71 8.84 -35.21
C GLN A 241 -11.46 8.03 -34.15
N MET A 242 -11.97 6.86 -34.50
CA MET A 242 -12.62 5.94 -33.57
C MET A 242 -11.67 5.49 -32.46
N LEU A 243 -10.46 5.08 -32.79
CA LEU A 243 -9.43 4.72 -31.81
C LEU A 243 -9.17 5.86 -30.83
N PHE A 244 -9.02 7.08 -31.34
CA PHE A 244 -8.83 8.27 -30.50
C PHE A 244 -10.00 8.45 -29.50
N TRP A 245 -11.25 8.38 -29.96
CA TRP A 245 -12.42 8.54 -29.10
C TRP A 245 -12.57 7.39 -28.10
N MET A 246 -12.25 6.15 -28.48
CA MET A 246 -12.25 5.01 -27.57
C MET A 246 -11.21 5.16 -26.47
N LEU A 247 -9.99 5.59 -26.81
CA LEU A 247 -8.94 5.82 -25.82
C LEU A 247 -9.28 6.99 -24.88
N LEU A 248 -9.83 8.08 -25.41
CA LEU A 248 -10.29 9.22 -24.63
C LEU A 248 -11.44 8.81 -23.67
N GLY A 249 -12.38 8.03 -24.15
CA GLY A 249 -13.47 7.47 -23.36
C GLY A 249 -12.97 6.56 -22.22
N ALA A 250 -12.02 5.66 -22.53
CA ALA A 250 -11.38 4.80 -21.54
C ALA A 250 -10.65 5.61 -20.47
N MET A 251 -9.92 6.66 -20.84
CA MET A 251 -9.29 7.57 -19.89
C MET A 251 -10.30 8.31 -19.02
N GLY A 252 -11.38 8.82 -19.61
CA GLY A 252 -12.46 9.50 -18.89
C GLY A 252 -13.15 8.58 -17.89
N LEU A 253 -13.51 7.37 -18.30
CA LEU A 253 -14.10 6.37 -17.42
C LEU A 253 -13.15 5.99 -16.27
N THR A 254 -11.88 5.78 -16.58
CA THR A 254 -10.85 5.50 -15.57
C THR A 254 -10.78 6.62 -14.53
N ALA A 255 -10.77 7.88 -14.96
CA ALA A 255 -10.73 9.04 -14.06
C ALA A 255 -11.95 9.08 -13.11
N VAL A 256 -13.15 8.81 -13.64
CA VAL A 256 -14.38 8.75 -12.84
C VAL A 256 -14.33 7.62 -11.81
N VAL A 257 -13.91 6.43 -12.20
CA VAL A 257 -13.79 5.28 -11.28
C VAL A 257 -12.76 5.54 -10.20
N ILE A 258 -11.60 6.11 -10.54
CA ILE A 258 -10.58 6.49 -9.57
C ILE A 258 -11.13 7.52 -8.58
N PHE A 259 -11.85 8.54 -9.06
CA PHE A 259 -12.44 9.55 -8.19
C PHE A 259 -13.42 8.93 -7.19
N ILE A 260 -14.31 8.07 -7.66
CA ILE A 260 -15.27 7.35 -6.79
C ILE A 260 -14.53 6.45 -5.78
N ALA A 261 -13.53 5.69 -6.23
CA ALA A 261 -12.73 4.83 -5.38
C ALA A 261 -12.01 5.62 -4.28
N ILE A 262 -11.44 6.78 -4.61
CA ILE A 262 -10.80 7.68 -3.63
C ILE A 262 -11.81 8.11 -2.55
N GLN A 263 -13.03 8.49 -2.93
CA GLN A 263 -14.05 8.92 -1.97
C GLN A 263 -14.46 7.78 -1.04
N ILE A 264 -14.69 6.59 -1.59
CA ILE A 264 -15.08 5.39 -0.83
C ILE A 264 -13.96 4.99 0.15
N ILE A 265 -12.72 4.82 -0.33
CA ILE A 265 -11.58 4.41 0.48
C ILE A 265 -11.28 5.43 1.59
N ASN A 266 -11.33 6.73 1.25
CA ASN A 266 -11.14 7.77 2.24
C ASN A 266 -12.18 7.69 3.36
N ARG A 267 -13.44 7.47 3.02
CA ARG A 267 -14.53 7.45 4.00
C ARG A 267 -14.54 6.16 4.83
N MET A 268 -14.30 5.01 4.19
CA MET A 268 -14.46 3.70 4.84
C MET A 268 -13.18 3.22 5.56
N ILE A 269 -12.00 3.63 5.10
CA ILE A 269 -10.73 3.07 5.59
C ILE A 269 -9.81 4.15 6.16
N VAL A 270 -9.48 5.19 5.36
CA VAL A 270 -8.40 6.12 5.73
C VAL A 270 -8.78 7.00 6.91
N ARG A 271 -9.97 7.58 6.91
CA ARG A 271 -10.44 8.43 8.02
C ARG A 271 -10.57 7.65 9.32
N PRO A 272 -11.29 6.50 9.39
CA PRO A 272 -11.37 5.70 10.60
C PRO A 272 -10.01 5.31 11.18
N LEU A 273 -9.09 4.85 10.35
CA LEU A 273 -7.74 4.49 10.81
C LEU A 273 -6.94 5.68 11.35
N ASN A 274 -7.10 6.87 10.74
CA ASN A 274 -6.47 8.08 11.26
C ASN A 274 -7.06 8.51 12.61
N ASP A 275 -8.37 8.40 12.77
CA ASP A 275 -9.07 8.75 14.02
C ASP A 275 -8.66 7.79 15.15
N ILE A 276 -8.63 6.48 14.90
CA ILE A 276 -8.09 5.47 15.82
C ILE A 276 -6.64 5.82 16.21
N THR A 277 -5.80 6.13 15.22
CA THR A 277 -4.39 6.46 15.46
C THR A 277 -4.23 7.73 16.29
N ALA A 278 -5.08 8.73 16.07
CA ALA A 278 -5.08 9.98 16.82
C ALA A 278 -5.46 9.75 18.30
N GLU A 279 -6.52 9.00 18.56
CA GLU A 279 -6.93 8.67 19.95
C GLU A 279 -5.91 7.75 20.64
N MET A 280 -5.30 6.79 19.94
CA MET A 280 -4.24 5.97 20.53
C MET A 280 -3.05 6.79 21.02
N LYS A 281 -2.69 7.88 20.34
CA LYS A 281 -1.59 8.76 20.77
C LYS A 281 -1.90 9.53 22.05
N MET A 282 -3.17 9.73 22.36
CA MET A 282 -3.62 10.41 23.59
C MET A 282 -3.63 9.48 24.80
N PHE A 283 -3.51 8.15 24.59
CA PHE A 283 -3.50 7.20 25.67
C PHE A 283 -2.23 7.33 26.51
N SER A 284 -2.39 7.76 27.76
CA SER A 284 -1.30 7.95 28.72
C SER A 284 -1.75 7.46 30.10
N PRO A 285 -1.77 6.14 30.31
CA PRO A 285 -2.15 5.58 31.60
C PRO A 285 -1.13 5.94 32.66
N ALA A 286 -1.58 6.42 33.82
CA ALA A 286 -0.73 6.74 34.94
C ALA A 286 -1.48 6.47 36.23
N GLU A 287 -0.72 6.43 37.35
CA GLU A 287 -1.33 6.29 38.68
C GLU A 287 -2.33 7.42 38.96
N ASN A 288 -3.42 7.09 39.60
CA ASN A 288 -4.52 8.00 40.00
C ASN A 288 -5.36 8.58 38.86
N LYS A 289 -5.19 8.13 37.62
CA LYS A 289 -6.06 8.51 36.51
C LYS A 289 -7.22 7.52 36.33
N ASN A 290 -8.41 8.06 36.05
CA ASN A 290 -9.55 7.26 35.58
C ASN A 290 -9.42 6.98 34.07
N TYR A 291 -10.35 6.25 33.47
CA TYR A 291 -10.32 5.90 32.04
C TYR A 291 -10.25 7.15 31.13
N LYS A 292 -11.04 8.18 31.43
CA LYS A 292 -11.07 9.42 30.65
C LYS A 292 -9.75 10.20 30.76
N GLU A 293 -9.20 10.32 31.96
CA GLU A 293 -7.93 11.01 32.20
C GLU A 293 -6.74 10.25 31.63
N SER A 294 -6.85 8.92 31.50
CA SER A 294 -5.86 8.06 30.86
C SER A 294 -5.95 8.09 29.35
N GLY A 295 -6.95 8.76 28.76
CA GLY A 295 -7.15 8.83 27.31
C GLY A 295 -7.57 7.48 26.71
N VAL A 296 -8.36 6.69 27.45
CA VAL A 296 -8.99 5.48 26.89
C VAL A 296 -9.89 5.88 25.75
N MET A 297 -9.76 5.21 24.62
CA MET A 297 -10.47 5.50 23.38
C MET A 297 -11.99 5.58 23.57
N THR A 298 -12.55 6.71 23.11
CA THR A 298 -14.00 6.95 23.12
C THR A 298 -14.64 6.80 21.75
N TYR A 299 -13.83 6.86 20.70
CA TYR A 299 -14.26 6.71 19.32
C TYR A 299 -14.90 5.35 19.07
N THR A 300 -16.11 5.35 18.54
CA THR A 300 -16.88 4.14 18.20
C THR A 300 -17.16 4.10 16.71
N ILE A 301 -16.97 2.94 16.10
CA ILE A 301 -17.31 2.66 14.71
C ILE A 301 -18.34 1.52 14.73
N HIS A 302 -19.35 1.63 13.88
CA HIS A 302 -20.36 0.59 13.68
C HIS A 302 -20.35 0.21 12.19
N SER A 303 -19.23 -0.35 11.73
CA SER A 303 -19.03 -0.76 10.32
C SER A 303 -19.35 -2.24 10.09
N GLY A 304 -19.39 -3.06 11.13
CA GLY A 304 -19.60 -4.49 11.04
C GLY A 304 -18.41 -5.26 10.44
N ASP A 305 -17.23 -4.64 10.39
CA ASP A 305 -16.02 -5.16 9.76
C ASP A 305 -14.82 -5.25 10.73
N GLU A 306 -13.65 -5.56 10.19
CA GLU A 306 -12.41 -5.70 10.95
C GLU A 306 -11.98 -4.39 11.62
N ILE A 307 -12.38 -3.22 11.10
CA ILE A 307 -12.01 -1.91 11.68
C ILE A 307 -12.77 -1.70 12.99
N GLU A 308 -14.03 -2.08 13.05
CA GLU A 308 -14.81 -2.09 14.31
C GLU A 308 -14.18 -3.05 15.32
N ALA A 309 -13.86 -4.27 14.90
CA ALA A 309 -13.24 -5.28 15.77
C ALA A 309 -11.88 -4.81 16.34
N ILE A 310 -11.05 -4.15 15.51
CA ILE A 310 -9.77 -3.57 15.95
C ILE A 310 -10.02 -2.43 16.95
N THR A 311 -10.99 -1.57 16.70
CA THR A 311 -11.33 -0.43 17.59
C THR A 311 -11.75 -0.91 18.96
N ASP A 312 -12.63 -1.92 19.01
CA ASP A 312 -13.11 -2.50 20.27
C ASP A 312 -12.00 -3.28 21.01
N GLY A 313 -11.15 -3.98 20.26
CA GLY A 313 -9.99 -4.66 20.82
C GLY A 313 -8.99 -3.69 21.46
N ILE A 314 -8.69 -2.57 20.81
CA ILE A 314 -7.81 -1.52 21.35
C ILE A 314 -8.42 -0.90 22.61
N ARG A 315 -9.70 -0.54 22.58
CA ARG A 315 -10.42 0.00 23.75
C ARG A 315 -10.37 -0.94 24.94
N SER A 316 -10.66 -2.23 24.71
CA SER A 316 -10.60 -3.26 25.74
C SER A 316 -9.19 -3.39 26.32
N MET A 317 -8.16 -3.39 25.47
CA MET A 317 -6.77 -3.44 25.94
C MET A 317 -6.42 -2.22 26.79
N GLN A 318 -6.77 -1.01 26.37
CA GLN A 318 -6.52 0.22 27.12
C GLN A 318 -7.22 0.22 28.47
N THR A 319 -8.48 -0.24 28.53
CA THR A 319 -9.25 -0.38 29.76
C THR A 319 -8.55 -1.34 30.73
N ASN A 320 -8.15 -2.52 30.24
CA ASN A 320 -7.45 -3.51 31.05
C ASN A 320 -6.12 -2.98 31.61
N VAL A 321 -5.36 -2.20 30.82
CA VAL A 321 -4.10 -1.59 31.29
C VAL A 321 -4.36 -0.62 32.45
N VAL A 322 -5.38 0.23 32.35
CA VAL A 322 -5.74 1.15 33.44
C VAL A 322 -6.17 0.39 34.67
N ASP A 323 -6.95 -0.68 34.53
CA ASP A 323 -7.38 -1.54 35.64
C ASP A 323 -6.20 -2.23 36.33
N TYR A 324 -5.27 -2.79 35.55
CA TYR A 324 -4.06 -3.40 36.09
C TYR A 324 -3.19 -2.40 36.88
N ILE A 325 -2.98 -1.19 36.36
CA ILE A 325 -2.23 -0.15 37.10
C ILE A 325 -2.91 0.16 38.42
N ASN A 326 -4.23 0.35 38.44
CA ASN A 326 -4.99 0.62 39.66
C ASN A 326 -4.98 -0.56 40.64
N GLN A 327 -5.02 -1.79 40.15
CA GLN A 327 -4.93 -3.00 40.96
C GLN A 327 -3.54 -3.13 41.61
N ILE A 328 -2.45 -2.96 40.83
CA ILE A 328 -1.08 -2.99 41.33
C ILE A 328 -0.92 -1.95 42.45
N LYS A 329 -1.46 -0.75 42.25
CA LYS A 329 -1.43 0.31 43.27
C LYS A 329 -2.16 -0.06 44.56
N ARG A 330 -3.33 -0.70 44.47
CA ARG A 330 -4.07 -1.16 45.65
C ARG A 330 -3.26 -2.21 46.44
N ILE A 331 -2.65 -3.16 45.71
CA ILE A 331 -1.81 -4.21 46.31
C ILE A 331 -0.57 -3.57 46.95
N SER A 332 0.09 -2.65 46.27
CA SER A 332 1.26 -1.94 46.78
C SER A 332 0.93 -1.18 48.08
N LYS A 333 -0.18 -0.39 48.07
CA LYS A 333 -0.62 0.31 49.28
C LYS A 333 -0.92 -0.65 50.45
N ALA A 334 -1.52 -1.79 50.17
CA ALA A 334 -1.78 -2.79 51.22
C ALA A 334 -0.49 -3.42 51.73
N ALA A 335 0.51 -3.64 50.87
CA ALA A 335 1.79 -4.20 51.25
C ALA A 335 2.66 -3.21 52.10
N TYR A 336 2.42 -1.92 51.97
CA TYR A 336 3.18 -0.87 52.72
C TYR A 336 2.62 -0.57 54.11
N LYS A 337 1.53 -1.17 54.52
CA LYS A 337 1.00 -1.07 55.90
C LYS A 337 1.12 -2.41 56.63
N ASP A 338 1.50 -2.35 57.92
CA ASP A 338 1.41 -3.52 58.79
C ASP A 338 -0.05 -3.87 59.06
N PRO A 339 -0.51 -5.10 58.81
CA PRO A 339 -1.93 -5.45 58.93
C PRO A 339 -2.45 -5.39 60.35
N LEU A 340 -1.57 -5.57 61.38
CA LEU A 340 -1.97 -5.57 62.78
C LEU A 340 -2.00 -4.15 63.37
N THR A 341 -0.94 -3.39 63.17
CA THR A 341 -0.72 -2.07 63.82
C THR A 341 -1.07 -0.86 62.97
N GLN A 342 -1.26 -1.08 61.64
CA GLN A 342 -1.56 -0.07 60.61
C GLN A 342 -0.46 1.00 60.41
N VAL A 343 0.67 0.94 61.07
CA VAL A 343 1.89 1.75 60.73
C VAL A 343 2.56 1.20 59.48
N GLY A 344 3.64 1.82 59.03
CA GLY A 344 4.38 1.31 57.88
C GLY A 344 4.88 -0.12 58.11
N SER A 345 4.81 -0.94 57.05
CA SER A 345 5.40 -2.31 57.05
C SER A 345 6.92 -2.26 56.85
N LYS A 346 7.58 -3.39 57.01
CA LYS A 346 8.99 -3.59 56.67
C LYS A 346 9.28 -3.20 55.20
N ALA A 347 8.35 -3.48 54.28
CA ALA A 347 8.49 -3.11 52.89
C ALA A 347 8.47 -1.58 52.71
N ALA A 348 7.57 -0.88 53.41
CA ALA A 348 7.53 0.59 53.41
C ALA A 348 8.80 1.18 54.01
N TYR A 349 9.34 0.63 55.10
CA TYR A 349 10.60 1.02 55.68
C TYR A 349 11.74 0.90 54.68
N SER A 350 11.90 -0.26 54.02
CA SER A 350 12.96 -0.50 53.06
C SER A 350 12.94 0.45 51.87
N GLU A 351 11.73 0.82 51.39
CA GLU A 351 11.59 1.80 50.30
C GLU A 351 11.96 3.22 50.79
N ARG A 352 11.50 3.59 51.98
CA ARG A 352 11.84 4.89 52.57
C ARG A 352 13.34 5.08 52.80
N ILE A 353 14.03 4.02 53.23
CA ILE A 353 15.49 4.06 53.39
C ILE A 353 16.18 4.31 52.05
N LYS A 354 15.75 3.67 50.99
CA LYS A 354 16.34 3.90 49.65
C LYS A 354 16.13 5.34 49.15
N GLU A 355 14.99 5.94 49.47
CA GLU A 355 14.74 7.36 49.17
C GLU A 355 15.70 8.24 49.98
N MET A 356 15.76 8.02 51.30
CA MET A 356 16.63 8.80 52.17
C MET A 356 18.11 8.67 51.84
N ASP A 357 18.59 7.48 51.43
CA ASP A 357 19.97 7.29 50.98
C ASP A 357 20.29 8.02 49.66
N ARG A 358 19.29 8.32 48.83
CA ARG A 358 19.45 9.23 47.68
C ARG A 358 19.52 10.69 48.12
N ASP A 359 18.61 11.12 48.98
CA ASP A 359 18.52 12.48 49.48
C ASP A 359 19.80 12.86 50.29
N LEU A 360 20.39 11.91 51.02
CA LEU A 360 21.68 12.09 51.73
C LEU A 360 22.84 12.47 50.81
N ARG A 361 22.84 11.92 49.59
CA ARG A 361 23.86 12.22 48.58
C ARG A 361 23.72 13.60 47.96
N ASP A 362 22.45 14.09 47.88
CA ASP A 362 22.15 15.30 47.11
C ASP A 362 22.03 16.57 48.02
N SER A 363 21.58 16.48 49.27
CA SER A 363 21.16 17.66 50.03
C SER A 363 21.41 17.64 51.53
N GLY A 364 22.01 16.58 52.12
CA GLY A 364 22.31 16.51 53.56
C GLY A 364 21.10 16.74 54.44
N ILE A 365 20.31 15.70 54.72
CA ILE A 365 19.13 15.77 55.58
C ILE A 365 19.50 15.48 57.03
N GLU A 366 18.91 16.24 57.98
CA GLU A 366 19.00 15.94 59.41
C GLU A 366 17.90 14.99 59.81
N PHE A 367 18.26 13.87 60.44
CA PHE A 367 17.31 12.89 60.96
C PHE A 367 17.90 12.06 62.09
N ALA A 368 17.02 11.37 62.82
CA ALA A 368 17.42 10.34 63.76
C ALA A 368 16.58 9.09 63.58
N VAL A 369 17.13 7.96 63.97
CA VAL A 369 16.44 6.68 63.99
C VAL A 369 16.20 6.28 65.42
N VAL A 370 14.93 5.95 65.79
CA VAL A 370 14.61 5.33 67.06
C VAL A 370 14.24 3.87 66.82
N MET A 371 14.96 2.97 67.44
CA MET A 371 14.65 1.54 67.46
C MET A 371 13.90 1.21 68.77
N VAL A 372 12.78 0.49 68.62
CA VAL A 372 11.93 0.07 69.77
C VAL A 372 11.67 -1.41 69.68
N ASP A 373 11.97 -2.15 70.74
CA ASP A 373 11.76 -3.59 70.86
C ASP A 373 10.81 -3.87 72.03
N VAL A 374 9.70 -4.53 71.76
CA VAL A 374 8.64 -4.76 72.73
C VAL A 374 9.04 -5.86 73.71
N ASN A 375 9.09 -5.53 74.97
CA ASN A 375 9.44 -6.48 76.06
C ASN A 375 8.24 -7.42 76.35
N ASN A 376 8.54 -8.58 76.85
CA ASN A 376 7.57 -9.54 77.38
C ASN A 376 6.47 -10.03 76.41
N LEU A 377 6.56 -9.73 75.13
CA LEU A 377 5.54 -10.15 74.11
C LEU A 377 5.40 -11.67 74.11
N LYS A 378 6.52 -12.42 74.17
CA LYS A 378 6.50 -13.88 74.21
C LYS A 378 5.78 -14.39 75.49
N TYR A 379 6.02 -13.80 76.62
CA TYR A 379 5.35 -14.17 77.87
C TYR A 379 3.84 -13.93 77.77
N VAL A 380 3.40 -12.79 77.19
CA VAL A 380 1.99 -12.48 77.01
C VAL A 380 1.36 -13.52 76.04
N ASN A 381 2.02 -13.85 74.96
CA ASN A 381 1.54 -14.85 73.99
C ASN A 381 1.40 -16.24 74.65
N ASP A 382 2.45 -16.67 75.34
CA ASP A 382 2.50 -18.03 75.92
C ASP A 382 1.51 -18.18 77.08
N THR A 383 1.25 -17.08 77.82
CA THR A 383 0.38 -17.13 79.03
C THR A 383 -1.08 -16.85 78.70
N TYR A 384 -1.37 -15.89 77.79
CA TYR A 384 -2.72 -15.39 77.55
C TYR A 384 -3.20 -15.69 76.13
N GLY A 385 -2.34 -16.17 75.26
CA GLY A 385 -2.65 -16.46 73.88
C GLY A 385 -2.39 -15.29 72.92
N HIS A 386 -2.21 -15.62 71.63
CA HIS A 386 -1.81 -14.67 70.57
C HIS A 386 -2.75 -13.47 70.41
N SER A 387 -4.06 -13.63 70.68
CA SER A 387 -5.01 -12.51 70.60
C SER A 387 -4.72 -11.39 71.60
N PHE A 388 -4.17 -11.76 72.77
CA PHE A 388 -3.75 -10.79 73.80
C PHE A 388 -2.39 -10.18 73.45
N GLY A 389 -1.46 -10.98 72.84
CA GLY A 389 -0.23 -10.44 72.26
C GLY A 389 -0.45 -9.41 71.15
N ASP A 390 -1.45 -9.65 70.30
CA ASP A 390 -1.87 -8.71 69.28
C ASP A 390 -2.40 -7.39 69.91
N ARG A 391 -3.17 -7.50 70.99
CA ARG A 391 -3.63 -6.31 71.79
C ARG A 391 -2.45 -5.61 72.40
N TYR A 392 -1.47 -6.30 72.94
CA TYR A 392 -0.27 -5.75 73.53
C TYR A 392 0.55 -5.00 72.51
N LEU A 393 0.76 -5.55 71.30
CA LEU A 393 1.44 -4.91 70.21
C LEU A 393 0.72 -3.65 69.70
N LYS A 394 -0.61 -3.71 69.57
CA LYS A 394 -1.42 -2.54 69.21
C LYS A 394 -1.32 -1.44 70.24
N GLY A 395 -1.36 -1.77 71.51
CA GLY A 395 -1.20 -0.83 72.58
C GLY A 395 0.18 -0.16 72.65
N THR A 396 1.22 -0.96 72.52
CA THR A 396 2.62 -0.50 72.42
C THR A 396 2.79 0.45 71.18
N CYS A 397 2.29 0.02 70.02
CA CYS A 397 2.28 0.87 68.84
C CYS A 397 1.58 2.19 69.06
N LYS A 398 0.43 2.19 69.73
CA LYS A 398 -0.29 3.43 70.08
C LYS A 398 0.55 4.37 70.95
N VAL A 399 1.26 3.87 71.97
CA VAL A 399 2.15 4.70 72.78
C VAL A 399 3.23 5.39 71.94
N ILE A 400 3.86 4.59 71.00
CA ILE A 400 4.85 5.13 70.06
C ILE A 400 4.23 6.23 69.18
N CYS A 401 3.06 5.99 68.60
CA CYS A 401 2.36 6.93 67.75
C CYS A 401 1.91 8.21 68.45
N ASP A 402 1.54 8.09 69.72
CA ASP A 402 1.06 9.28 70.50
C ASP A 402 2.24 10.21 70.86
N ILE A 403 3.46 9.71 70.91
CA ILE A 403 4.67 10.48 71.19
C ILE A 403 5.28 11.03 69.89
N TYR A 404 5.44 10.21 68.86
CA TYR A 404 6.04 10.61 67.57
C TYR A 404 4.97 10.93 66.55
N LYS A 405 4.22 12.00 66.72
CA LYS A 405 3.04 12.36 65.91
C LYS A 405 3.37 12.81 64.49
N HIS A 406 4.58 13.35 64.29
CA HIS A 406 5.02 13.95 63.05
C HIS A 406 6.11 13.09 62.33
N SER A 407 6.38 11.89 62.89
CA SER A 407 7.40 11.00 62.36
C SER A 407 6.83 9.72 61.70
N SER A 408 7.57 9.13 60.78
CA SER A 408 7.16 7.90 60.14
C SER A 408 7.55 6.70 61.02
N ILE A 409 6.53 5.88 61.36
CA ILE A 409 6.66 4.72 62.19
C ILE A 409 6.48 3.45 61.38
N TYR A 410 7.35 2.50 61.56
CA TYR A 410 7.36 1.22 60.83
C TYR A 410 7.47 0.04 61.83
N ARG A 411 6.78 -1.06 61.49
CA ARG A 411 6.98 -2.35 62.15
C ARG A 411 7.84 -3.22 61.26
N ILE A 412 9.05 -3.54 61.65
CA ILE A 412 10.08 -4.22 60.82
C ILE A 412 10.25 -5.72 61.21
N GLY A 413 9.84 -6.10 62.43
CA GLY A 413 9.90 -7.42 62.97
C GLY A 413 8.63 -7.79 63.73
N GLY A 414 8.60 -8.92 64.42
CA GLY A 414 7.47 -9.36 65.22
C GLY A 414 7.15 -8.40 66.38
N ASP A 415 8.17 -7.96 67.08
CA ASP A 415 8.19 -7.10 68.25
C ASP A 415 8.99 -5.84 68.06
N GLU A 416 9.48 -5.54 66.82
CA GLU A 416 10.40 -4.45 66.56
C GLU A 416 9.72 -3.32 65.77
N PHE A 417 9.86 -2.08 66.27
CA PHE A 417 9.41 -0.86 65.61
C PHE A 417 10.60 0.08 65.34
N VAL A 418 10.51 0.79 64.21
CA VAL A 418 11.45 1.84 63.87
C VAL A 418 10.70 3.15 63.69
N VAL A 419 11.23 4.22 64.24
CA VAL A 419 10.75 5.56 63.97
C VAL A 419 11.84 6.35 63.29
N LEU A 420 11.49 6.99 62.16
CA LEU A 420 12.37 7.92 61.45
C LEU A 420 11.99 9.34 61.84
N LEU A 421 12.80 9.96 62.65
CA LEU A 421 12.55 11.31 63.17
C LEU A 421 13.06 12.35 62.18
N MET A 422 12.16 13.24 61.78
CA MET A 422 12.48 14.37 60.94
C MET A 422 11.67 15.60 61.45
N GLY A 423 12.07 16.82 61.07
CA GLY A 423 11.35 18.04 61.44
C GLY A 423 11.15 18.23 62.93
N ASP A 424 9.95 18.62 63.39
CA ASP A 424 9.69 18.96 64.79
C ASP A 424 10.02 17.82 65.79
N ASP A 425 9.68 16.58 65.45
CA ASP A 425 10.06 15.44 66.31
C ASP A 425 11.55 15.19 66.39
N PHE A 426 12.35 15.60 65.35
CA PHE A 426 13.79 15.54 65.34
C PHE A 426 14.39 16.66 66.25
N GLU A 427 13.85 17.85 66.21
CA GLU A 427 14.29 18.94 67.06
C GLU A 427 14.12 18.61 68.55
N GLU A 428 13.02 17.97 68.92
CA GLU A 428 12.68 17.56 70.28
C GLU A 428 13.13 16.10 70.60
N ARG A 429 13.97 15.47 69.77
CA ARG A 429 14.29 14.04 69.80
C ARG A 429 14.67 13.45 71.14
N ASN A 430 15.44 14.15 71.92
CA ASN A 430 15.90 13.68 73.22
C ASN A 430 14.76 13.71 74.27
N GLU A 431 13.95 14.73 74.21
CA GLU A 431 12.77 14.87 75.08
C GLU A 431 11.71 13.83 74.70
N ARG A 432 11.44 13.59 73.43
CA ARG A 432 10.54 12.57 72.91
C ARG A 432 10.98 11.16 73.33
N LEU A 433 12.27 10.86 73.27
CA LEU A 433 12.81 9.58 73.71
C LEU A 433 12.64 9.38 75.22
N MET A 434 12.85 10.44 76.05
CA MET A 434 12.61 10.39 77.48
C MET A 434 11.12 10.16 77.78
N GLN A 435 10.24 10.87 77.09
CA GLN A 435 8.75 10.69 77.21
C GLN A 435 8.35 9.27 76.86
N LEU A 436 8.93 8.68 75.77
CA LEU A 436 8.64 7.30 75.36
C LEU A 436 9.03 6.33 76.48
N ARG A 437 10.21 6.46 77.03
CA ARG A 437 10.71 5.60 78.10
C ARG A 437 9.90 5.74 79.36
N GLU A 438 9.52 6.93 79.76
CA GLU A 438 8.71 7.14 80.93
C GLU A 438 7.30 6.59 80.71
N SER A 439 6.67 6.80 79.54
CA SER A 439 5.35 6.25 79.24
C SER A 439 5.38 4.70 79.35
N PHE A 440 6.41 4.04 78.87
CA PHE A 440 6.53 2.56 79.04
C PHE A 440 6.78 2.16 80.48
N ARG A 441 7.51 2.93 81.29
CA ARG A 441 7.69 2.68 82.71
C ARG A 441 6.40 2.84 83.52
N GLU A 442 5.60 3.88 83.21
CA GLU A 442 4.32 4.12 83.82
C GLU A 442 3.32 3.02 83.49
N THR A 443 3.25 2.61 82.23
CA THR A 443 2.36 1.52 81.79
C THR A 443 2.77 0.17 82.41
N ASP A 444 4.04 -0.15 82.45
CA ASP A 444 4.56 -1.40 83.02
C ASP A 444 4.32 -1.48 84.55
N LYS A 445 4.46 -0.41 85.28
CA LYS A 445 4.20 -0.34 86.74
C LYS A 445 2.72 -0.25 87.14
N ASN A 446 1.81 -0.07 86.17
CA ASN A 446 0.41 0.04 86.46
C ASN A 446 -0.23 -1.30 86.84
N THR A 447 -0.18 -1.61 88.13
CA THR A 447 -0.73 -2.85 88.69
C THR A 447 -2.24 -2.96 88.58
N LYS A 448 -2.96 -1.85 88.33
CA LYS A 448 -4.41 -1.81 88.12
C LYS A 448 -4.83 -2.24 86.70
N ALA A 449 -3.90 -2.14 85.74
CA ALA A 449 -4.12 -2.55 84.36
C ALA A 449 -4.01 -4.07 84.19
N GLN A 450 -4.64 -4.66 83.20
CA GLN A 450 -4.48 -6.05 82.84
C GLN A 450 -3.05 -6.33 82.37
N PRO A 451 -2.48 -7.56 82.60
CA PRO A 451 -1.11 -7.86 82.18
C PRO A 451 -0.77 -7.52 80.74
N TRP A 452 -1.72 -7.74 79.79
CA TRP A 452 -1.58 -7.44 78.37
C TRP A 452 -1.82 -5.93 78.02
N GLU A 453 -2.03 -5.10 79.02
CA GLU A 453 -2.15 -3.61 78.90
C GLU A 453 -0.99 -2.91 79.60
N ARG A 454 -0.04 -3.65 80.18
CA ARG A 454 1.17 -3.09 80.78
C ARG A 454 2.30 -3.09 79.78
N TYR A 455 2.22 -2.12 78.85
CA TYR A 455 3.14 -2.04 77.72
C TYR A 455 4.56 -1.71 78.22
N SER A 456 5.55 -2.45 77.73
CA SER A 456 6.95 -2.27 78.02
C SER A 456 7.76 -2.46 76.77
N ALA A 457 8.70 -1.58 76.53
CA ALA A 457 9.61 -1.71 75.41
C ALA A 457 10.99 -1.09 75.75
N ALA A 458 12.04 -1.66 75.18
CA ALA A 458 13.33 -1.07 75.19
C ALA A 458 13.45 -0.12 73.95
N SER A 459 14.17 1.02 74.17
CA SER A 459 14.29 1.99 73.09
C SER A 459 15.72 2.58 73.00
N GLY A 460 16.21 2.76 71.78
CA GLY A 460 17.48 3.37 71.51
C GLY A 460 17.38 4.32 70.30
N MET A 461 18.14 5.40 70.37
CA MET A 461 18.18 6.41 69.33
C MET A 461 19.59 6.67 68.86
N ALA A 462 19.73 6.96 67.57
CA ALA A 462 20.97 7.48 67.02
C ALA A 462 20.62 8.59 66.01
N GLU A 463 21.42 9.64 66.01
CA GLU A 463 21.33 10.77 65.07
C GLU A 463 22.22 10.51 63.86
N TYR A 464 21.84 11.05 62.72
CA TYR A 464 22.70 11.07 61.54
C TYR A 464 23.94 11.92 61.85
N ALA A 465 25.11 11.40 61.51
CA ALA A 465 26.39 12.10 61.60
C ALA A 465 26.95 12.29 60.19
N SER A 466 27.76 13.33 60.00
CA SER A 466 28.31 13.69 58.69
C SER A 466 29.22 12.64 58.05
N ASP A 467 29.71 11.68 58.84
CA ASP A 467 30.49 10.51 58.41
C ASP A 467 29.65 9.28 58.06
N ASP A 468 28.34 9.35 58.28
CA ASP A 468 27.44 8.27 57.86
C ASP A 468 27.19 8.35 56.32
N ASN A 469 27.46 7.25 55.62
CA ASN A 469 27.25 7.15 54.19
C ASN A 469 25.91 6.45 53.82
N SER A 470 25.15 6.04 54.82
CA SER A 470 23.84 5.40 54.67
C SER A 470 22.99 5.46 55.92
N VAL A 471 21.67 5.44 55.76
CA VAL A 471 20.69 5.35 56.88
C VAL A 471 20.88 4.07 57.68
N GLU A 472 21.39 3.01 57.08
CA GLU A 472 21.66 1.71 57.71
C GLU A 472 22.71 1.84 58.83
N LEU A 473 23.69 2.74 58.74
CA LEU A 473 24.68 2.95 59.82
C LEU A 473 24.04 3.61 61.02
N VAL A 474 23.13 4.58 60.80
CA VAL A 474 22.38 5.24 61.87
C VAL A 474 21.45 4.20 62.55
N PHE A 475 20.76 3.34 61.77
CA PHE A 475 19.94 2.26 62.26
C PHE A 475 20.74 1.32 63.19
N LYS A 476 21.94 0.86 62.77
CA LYS A 476 22.79 -0.02 63.59
C LYS A 476 23.20 0.58 64.92
N ARG A 477 23.46 1.90 64.96
CA ARG A 477 23.74 2.60 66.21
C ARG A 477 22.52 2.72 67.10
N ALA A 478 21.34 2.98 66.54
CA ALA A 478 20.09 3.01 67.27
C ALA A 478 19.73 1.64 67.85
N ASP A 479 19.93 0.56 67.07
CA ASP A 479 19.73 -0.81 67.49
C ASP A 479 20.66 -1.21 68.67
N LYS A 480 21.96 -0.84 68.56
CA LYS A 480 22.90 -1.02 69.66
C LYS A 480 22.45 -0.32 70.96
N ALA A 481 22.00 0.95 70.80
CA ALA A 481 21.52 1.74 71.95
C ALA A 481 20.26 1.11 72.58
N MET A 482 19.37 0.59 71.77
CA MET A 482 18.15 -0.14 72.20
C MET A 482 18.52 -1.43 72.91
N TYR A 483 19.49 -2.20 72.38
CA TYR A 483 19.96 -3.41 73.02
C TYR A 483 20.58 -3.16 74.40
N GLU A 484 21.34 -2.07 74.56
CA GLU A 484 21.88 -1.63 75.84
C GLU A 484 20.74 -1.30 76.84
N ASP A 485 19.68 -0.61 76.35
CA ASP A 485 18.50 -0.29 77.18
C ASP A 485 17.73 -1.60 77.58
N LYS A 486 17.62 -2.57 76.67
CA LYS A 486 17.02 -3.90 76.95
C LYS A 486 17.81 -4.68 78.01
N LEU A 487 19.15 -4.60 78.02
CA LEU A 487 19.97 -5.20 79.04
C LEU A 487 19.74 -4.57 80.41
N ARG A 488 19.61 -3.24 80.51
CA ARG A 488 19.31 -2.53 81.77
C ARG A 488 17.95 -2.94 82.31
N TYR A 489 16.93 -3.04 81.43
CA TYR A 489 15.62 -3.52 81.81
C TYR A 489 15.66 -4.95 82.43
N LYS A 490 16.40 -5.86 81.83
CA LYS A 490 16.56 -7.27 82.32
C LYS A 490 17.37 -7.38 83.59
N SER A 491 18.31 -6.45 83.85
CA SER A 491 19.10 -6.46 85.09
C SER A 491 18.41 -5.80 86.26
N GLY A 492 17.25 -5.26 86.12
CA GLY A 492 16.41 -4.68 87.19
C GLY A 492 16.93 -3.29 87.70
N ASN A 493 17.80 -2.62 86.99
CA ASN A 493 18.34 -1.29 87.26
C ASN A 493 17.63 -0.20 86.46
#